data_35bd0bac2dd1293fd4cd33571d6c1201
#
_entry.id   35bd0bac2dd1293fd4cd33571d6c1201
#
_cell.length_a   1.000
_cell.length_b   1.000
_cell.length_c   1.000
_cell.angle_alpha   90.00
_cell.angle_beta   90.00
_cell.angle_gamma   90.00
#
_symmetry.space_group_name_H-M   'P 1'
#
loop_
_entity.id
_entity.type
_entity.pdbx_description
1 polymer ?
#
loop_
_entity_poly.entity_id
_entity_poly.type
_entity_poly.pdbx_seq_one_letter_code
_entity_poly.pdbx_strand_id
1 'polypeptide(L)'
;VYKLRYFFDFGSGICLWTANDAARERFDYPVHSSKLPITSTLMHRVEFVLAWHDTFLDWDNPPKQTRWWAVEGEQFKLAAQELLHLLRKELGAEFEIVDESKTKAV
;
A
#
# COMPACT_ATOMS: atom_id res chain seq x y z
N VAL A 1 9.56 16.17 8.52
CA VAL A 1 9.54 14.89 7.83
C VAL A 1 8.28 14.11 8.22
N TYR A 2 7.57 13.64 7.23
CA TYR A 2 6.40 12.79 7.43
C TYR A 2 6.82 11.33 7.34
N LYS A 3 6.65 10.58 8.42
CA LYS A 3 7.01 9.17 8.44
C LYS A 3 5.77 8.32 8.20
N LEU A 4 5.86 7.43 7.21
CA LEU A 4 4.77 6.55 6.81
C LEU A 4 5.26 5.10 6.81
N ARG A 5 4.30 4.17 7.01
CA ARG A 5 4.54 2.73 6.91
C ARG A 5 3.82 2.22 5.67
N TYR A 6 4.48 1.36 4.92
CA TYR A 6 3.94 0.80 3.68
C TYR A 6 3.60 -0.67 3.90
N PHE A 7 2.34 -1.00 3.93
CA PHE A 7 1.86 -2.37 3.97
C PHE A 7 0.40 -2.41 3.50
N PHE A 8 -0.04 -3.59 3.08
CA PHE A 8 -1.39 -3.81 2.58
C PHE A 8 -2.23 -4.49 3.64
N ASP A 9 -3.49 -4.07 3.73
CA ASP A 9 -4.47 -4.65 4.64
C ASP A 9 -5.76 -4.92 3.84
N PHE A 10 -6.20 -6.17 3.83
CA PHE A 10 -7.33 -6.59 3.00
C PHE A 10 -8.58 -5.77 3.30
N GLY A 11 -9.20 -5.24 2.24
CA GLY A 11 -10.44 -4.49 2.34
C GLY A 11 -10.30 -3.06 2.83
N SER A 12 -9.11 -2.65 3.26
CA SER A 12 -8.92 -1.29 3.79
C SER A 12 -8.87 -0.22 2.71
N GLY A 13 -8.42 -0.55 1.51
CA GLY A 13 -8.16 0.43 0.47
C GLY A 13 -6.99 1.35 0.79
N ILE A 14 -6.08 0.92 1.68
CA ILE A 14 -4.96 1.72 2.19
C ILE A 14 -3.67 0.91 2.08
N CYS A 15 -2.59 1.56 1.69
CA CYS A 15 -1.25 0.97 1.76
C CYS A 15 -0.24 1.86 2.49
N LEU A 16 -0.62 3.08 2.85
CA LEU A 16 0.24 3.98 3.62
C LEU A 16 -0.45 4.39 4.91
N TRP A 17 0.30 4.31 6.01
CA TRP A 17 -0.19 4.53 7.36
C TRP A 17 0.78 5.47 8.06
N THR A 18 0.26 6.46 8.80
CA THR A 18 1.13 7.42 9.46
C THR A 18 1.89 6.78 10.62
N ALA A 19 3.14 7.19 10.79
CA ALA A 19 4.03 6.62 11.80
C ALA A 19 4.69 7.67 12.70
N ASN A 20 4.39 8.95 12.53
CA ASN A 20 4.82 9.99 13.45
C ASN A 20 3.74 11.07 13.60
N ASP A 21 3.92 11.97 14.57
CA ASP A 21 2.91 12.96 14.89
C ASP A 21 2.68 13.94 13.74
N ALA A 22 3.73 14.37 13.06
CA ALA A 22 3.60 15.29 11.94
C ALA A 22 2.74 14.71 10.82
N ALA A 23 2.96 13.44 10.49
CA ALA A 23 2.17 12.76 9.47
C ALA A 23 0.72 12.57 9.94
N ARG A 24 0.54 12.23 11.21
CA ARG A 24 -0.78 11.99 11.77
C ARG A 24 -1.63 13.27 11.78
N GLU A 25 -1.01 14.40 12.09
CA GLU A 25 -1.70 15.69 12.07
C GLU A 25 -2.16 16.08 10.67
N ARG A 26 -1.37 15.76 9.66
CA ARG A 26 -1.67 16.11 8.26
C ARG A 26 -2.65 15.16 7.60
N PHE A 27 -2.54 13.84 7.87
CA PHE A 27 -3.22 12.80 7.10
C PHE A 27 -4.14 11.90 7.91
N ASP A 28 -4.19 12.00 9.23
CA ASP A 28 -4.77 11.00 10.13
C ASP A 28 -3.99 9.67 10.05
N TYR A 29 -4.54 8.57 10.57
CA TYR A 29 -3.78 7.32 10.60
C TYR A 29 -3.73 6.62 9.26
N PRO A 30 -4.86 6.28 8.62
CA PRO A 30 -4.80 5.72 7.26
C PRO A 30 -4.70 6.86 6.26
N VAL A 31 -3.85 6.70 5.26
CA VAL A 31 -3.65 7.75 4.25
C VAL A 31 -4.25 7.29 2.92
N HIS A 32 -5.39 7.86 2.56
CA HIS A 32 -5.98 7.63 1.25
C HIS A 32 -5.11 8.26 0.17
N SER A 33 -4.97 7.56 -0.96
CA SER A 33 -4.15 8.04 -2.08
C SER A 33 -4.56 9.44 -2.56
N SER A 34 -5.84 9.78 -2.46
CA SER A 34 -6.36 11.08 -2.87
C SER A 34 -5.83 12.25 -2.04
N LYS A 35 -5.29 11.97 -0.85
CA LYS A 35 -4.74 13.02 0.04
C LYS A 35 -3.25 13.23 -0.15
N LEU A 36 -2.60 12.39 -0.95
CA LEU A 36 -1.16 12.48 -1.18
C LEU A 36 -0.86 13.43 -2.34
N PRO A 37 0.28 14.16 -2.28
CA PRO A 37 0.71 15.02 -3.38
C PRO A 37 1.37 14.18 -4.49
N ILE A 38 0.60 13.33 -5.11
CA ILE A 38 1.06 12.44 -6.19
C ILE A 38 0.23 12.68 -7.45
N THR A 39 0.77 12.26 -8.59
CA THR A 39 0.06 12.38 -9.86
C THR A 39 -1.17 11.48 -9.88
N SER A 40 -2.14 11.84 -10.74
CA SER A 40 -3.32 10.99 -10.92
C SER A 40 -2.96 9.62 -11.49
N THR A 41 -1.91 9.57 -12.33
CA THR A 41 -1.40 8.30 -12.86
C THR A 41 -0.93 7.39 -11.73
N LEU A 42 -0.15 7.94 -10.78
CA LEU A 42 0.32 7.15 -9.64
C LEU A 42 -0.83 6.78 -8.71
N MET A 43 -1.79 7.68 -8.51
CA MET A 43 -2.97 7.39 -7.70
C MET A 43 -3.76 6.20 -8.29
N HIS A 44 -3.94 6.16 -9.61
CA HIS A 44 -4.59 5.02 -10.25
C HIS A 44 -3.80 3.72 -10.08
N ARG A 45 -2.47 3.81 -10.10
CA ARG A 45 -1.63 2.63 -9.86
C ARG A 45 -1.81 2.12 -8.43
N VAL A 46 -1.86 3.02 -7.45
CA VAL A 46 -2.13 2.64 -6.06
C VAL A 46 -3.45 1.88 -5.96
N GLU A 47 -4.51 2.43 -6.54
CA GLU A 47 -5.83 1.81 -6.50
C GLU A 47 -5.85 0.45 -7.18
N PHE A 48 -5.14 0.32 -8.31
CA PHE A 48 -5.04 -0.96 -9.03
C PHE A 48 -4.34 -2.02 -8.18
N VAL A 49 -3.22 -1.68 -7.56
CA VAL A 49 -2.45 -2.64 -6.75
C VAL A 49 -3.24 -3.05 -5.51
N LEU A 50 -3.94 -2.11 -4.89
CA LEU A 50 -4.80 -2.40 -3.75
C LEU A 50 -5.94 -3.37 -4.11
N ALA A 51 -6.60 -3.13 -5.24
CA ALA A 51 -7.66 -4.03 -5.72
C ALA A 51 -7.11 -5.41 -6.02
N TRP A 52 -5.93 -5.48 -6.61
CA TRP A 52 -5.27 -6.75 -6.89
C TRP A 52 -4.98 -7.52 -5.61
N HIS A 53 -4.44 -6.84 -4.59
CA HIS A 53 -4.20 -7.45 -3.28
C HIS A 53 -5.46 -8.10 -2.72
N ASP A 54 -6.60 -7.43 -2.83
CA ASP A 54 -7.86 -7.93 -2.29
C ASP A 54 -8.33 -9.22 -2.97
N THR A 55 -7.85 -9.54 -4.18
CA THR A 55 -8.21 -10.79 -4.85
C THR A 55 -7.58 -12.02 -4.20
N PHE A 56 -6.58 -11.84 -3.33
CA PHE A 56 -5.86 -12.95 -2.72
C PHE A 56 -6.52 -13.49 -1.45
N LEU A 57 -7.52 -12.79 -0.92
CA LEU A 57 -8.25 -13.27 0.25
C LEU A 57 -9.54 -13.97 -0.18
N ASP A 58 -9.80 -15.13 0.41
CA ASP A 58 -11.10 -15.79 0.24
C ASP A 58 -12.09 -15.13 1.19
N TRP A 59 -12.92 -14.21 0.66
CA TRP A 59 -13.85 -13.42 1.46
C TRP A 59 -14.97 -14.24 2.11
N ASP A 60 -15.26 -15.42 1.54
CA ASP A 60 -16.26 -16.33 2.11
C ASP A 60 -15.67 -17.15 3.25
N ASN A 61 -14.36 -17.26 3.34
CA ASN A 61 -13.69 -18.16 4.28
C ASN A 61 -12.36 -17.58 4.76
N PRO A 62 -12.34 -16.35 5.32
CA PRO A 62 -11.11 -15.77 5.83
C PRO A 62 -10.61 -16.55 7.05
N PRO A 63 -9.30 -16.60 7.30
CA PRO A 63 -8.21 -15.88 6.62
C PRO A 63 -7.57 -16.65 5.45
N LYS A 64 -8.30 -17.52 4.82
CA LYS A 64 -7.77 -18.36 3.74
C LYS A 64 -7.42 -17.54 2.50
N GLN A 65 -6.28 -17.86 1.89
CA GLN A 65 -5.88 -17.25 0.61
C GLN A 65 -6.55 -17.97 -0.55
N THR A 66 -6.82 -17.22 -1.63
CA THR A 66 -7.34 -17.80 -2.86
C THR A 66 -6.22 -18.47 -3.66
N ARG A 67 -6.62 -19.30 -4.65
CA ARG A 67 -5.66 -19.90 -5.58
C ARG A 67 -4.88 -18.86 -6.38
N TRP A 68 -5.40 -17.66 -6.52
CA TRP A 68 -4.75 -16.58 -7.28
C TRP A 68 -3.42 -16.18 -6.66
N TRP A 69 -3.26 -16.34 -5.35
CA TRP A 69 -1.98 -16.07 -4.72
C TRP A 69 -0.88 -16.98 -5.26
N ALA A 70 -1.15 -18.26 -5.45
CA ALA A 70 -0.18 -19.20 -6.01
C ALA A 70 0.17 -18.86 -7.46
N VAL A 71 -0.78 -18.31 -8.21
CA VAL A 71 -0.59 -18.00 -9.64
C VAL A 71 0.08 -16.64 -9.82
N GLU A 72 -0.33 -15.64 -9.07
CA GLU A 72 0.05 -14.24 -9.30
C GLU A 72 0.91 -13.60 -8.20
N GLY A 73 1.16 -14.35 -7.11
CA GLY A 73 1.82 -13.77 -5.94
C GLY A 73 3.17 -13.13 -6.22
N GLU A 74 3.98 -13.77 -7.08
CA GLU A 74 5.30 -13.23 -7.40
C GLU A 74 5.20 -11.93 -8.22
N GLN A 75 4.29 -11.89 -9.20
CA GLN A 75 4.05 -10.69 -9.99
C GLN A 75 3.50 -9.56 -9.10
N PHE A 76 2.63 -9.90 -8.15
CA PHE A 76 2.12 -8.92 -7.21
C PHE A 76 3.23 -8.33 -6.35
N LYS A 77 4.12 -9.17 -5.84
CA LYS A 77 5.25 -8.70 -5.01
C LYS A 77 6.13 -7.72 -5.78
N LEU A 78 6.40 -8.01 -7.05
CA LEU A 78 7.17 -7.10 -7.91
C LEU A 78 6.44 -5.78 -8.14
N ALA A 79 5.14 -5.85 -8.38
CA ALA A 79 4.33 -4.64 -8.56
C ALA A 79 4.28 -3.79 -7.29
N ALA A 80 4.19 -4.43 -6.12
CA ALA A 80 4.19 -3.73 -4.84
C ALA A 80 5.53 -3.03 -4.58
N GLN A 81 6.65 -3.67 -4.94
CA GLN A 81 7.98 -3.06 -4.82
C GLN A 81 8.13 -1.87 -5.76
N GLU A 82 7.66 -2.00 -7.00
CA GLU A 82 7.69 -0.91 -7.96
C GLU A 82 6.83 0.26 -7.49
N LEU A 83 5.65 -0.02 -6.95
CA LEU A 83 4.76 1.01 -6.42
C LEU A 83 5.44 1.79 -5.31
N LEU A 84 6.11 1.11 -4.38
CA LEU A 84 6.85 1.77 -3.31
C LEU A 84 7.93 2.69 -3.85
N HIS A 85 8.68 2.22 -4.86
CA HIS A 85 9.71 3.03 -5.49
C HIS A 85 9.11 4.31 -6.11
N LEU A 86 8.00 4.18 -6.81
CA LEU A 86 7.32 5.32 -7.43
C LEU A 86 6.76 6.30 -6.38
N LEU A 87 6.21 5.78 -5.30
CA LEU A 87 5.72 6.61 -4.21
C LEU A 87 6.87 7.42 -3.58
N ARG A 88 7.99 6.76 -3.29
CA ARG A 88 9.15 7.44 -2.73
C ARG A 88 9.68 8.52 -3.67
N LYS A 89 9.69 8.23 -4.96
CA LYS A 89 10.18 9.18 -5.95
C LYS A 89 9.30 10.41 -6.06
N GLU A 90 7.98 10.23 -6.10
CA GLU A 90 7.07 11.37 -6.23
C GLU A 90 6.90 12.16 -4.95
N LEU A 91 6.88 11.49 -3.81
CA LEU A 91 6.71 12.17 -2.52
C LEU A 91 7.97 12.92 -2.07
N GLY A 92 9.15 12.41 -2.43
CA GLY A 92 10.39 13.11 -2.18
C GLY A 92 10.89 13.05 -0.75
N ALA A 93 11.85 13.94 -0.45
CA ALA A 93 12.62 13.90 0.80
C ALA A 93 11.81 14.27 2.05
N GLU A 94 10.66 14.91 1.90
CA GLU A 94 9.80 15.24 3.03
C GLU A 94 9.11 14.00 3.63
N PHE A 95 9.11 12.89 2.90
CA PHE A 95 8.45 11.66 3.31
C PHE A 95 9.47 10.55 3.51
N GLU A 96 9.44 9.94 4.68
CA GLU A 96 10.21 8.73 4.97
C GLU A 96 9.23 7.56 4.99
N ILE A 97 9.38 6.61 4.07
CA ILE A 97 8.48 5.47 3.96
C ILE A 97 9.21 4.21 4.38
N VAL A 98 8.73 3.57 5.44
CA VAL A 98 9.27 2.31 5.94
C VAL A 98 8.51 1.18 5.28
N ASP A 99 9.22 0.31 4.59
CA ASP A 99 8.62 -0.85 3.92
C ASP A 99 8.35 -1.96 4.94
N GLU A 100 7.09 -2.19 5.25
CA GLU A 100 6.65 -3.28 6.11
C GLU A 100 5.83 -4.31 5.34
N SER A 101 5.79 -4.18 4.02
CA SER A 101 4.98 -5.10 3.19
C SER A 101 5.47 -6.55 3.26
N LYS A 102 6.76 -6.75 3.54
CA LYS A 102 7.36 -8.09 3.63
C LYS A 102 7.13 -8.75 4.99
N THR A 103 6.75 -7.98 6.00
CA THR A 103 6.49 -8.52 7.35
C THR A 103 5.03 -8.86 7.57
N LYS A 104 4.14 -8.42 6.65
CA LYS A 104 2.72 -8.72 6.69
C LYS A 104 2.44 -9.91 5.79
N ALA A 105 1.67 -10.87 6.30
CA ALA A 105 1.29 -12.03 5.51
C ALA A 105 0.35 -11.62 4.37
N VAL A 106 0.72 -12.00 3.19
CA VAL A 106 -0.10 -11.83 2.00
C VAL A 106 -0.12 -13.16 1.27
#